data_0b246b56378b50a6ceef2495112b3e18
#
_entry.id   0b246b56378b50a6ceef2495112b3e18
#
_cell.length_a   1.000
_cell.length_b   1.000
_cell.length_c   1.000
_cell.angle_alpha   90.00
_cell.angle_beta   90.00
_cell.angle_gamma   90.00
#
_symmetry.space_group_name_H-M   'P 1'
#
loop_
_entity.id
_entity.type
_entity.pdbx_description
1 polymer ?
#
loop_
_entity_poly.entity_id
_entity_poly.type
_entity_poly.pdbx_seq_one_letter_code
_entity_poly.pdbx_strand_id
1 'polypeptide(L)'
;MIKKFSKSKVGQTIIAVLIAFVIKTLSNTIRWKTFDHKYKLEALNEPEPIIVVFWHERIAVMSKIWPLDKPLAMLQSPHSDGQLIAKAINMLGFQTVWGSTNRNAAGGIIGLIKKAKKGVSIGITPDGPRGPALVCSQGPVAVAKLAGIKIFPIAWSTSSFWRLKNWDKSLVPKPFSEGVWVWGEPLEVPKNASKEDIIRLTQELENSLNFYTTQADKYFGHIKEIV
;
A
#
# COMPACT_ATOMS: atom_id res chain seq x y z
N MET A 1 22.60 13.78 -22.17
CA MET A 1 23.13 14.17 -20.84
C MET A 1 22.16 13.76 -19.72
N ILE A 2 20.88 14.12 -19.75
CA ILE A 2 19.86 13.82 -18.73
C ILE A 2 19.69 12.31 -18.48
N LYS A 3 19.61 11.45 -19.51
CA LYS A 3 19.50 9.99 -19.39
C LYS A 3 20.70 9.33 -18.70
N LYS A 4 21.91 9.89 -18.84
CA LYS A 4 23.12 9.38 -18.18
C LYS A 4 23.17 9.82 -16.72
N PHE A 5 22.72 11.02 -16.41
CA PHE A 5 22.59 11.53 -15.05
C PHE A 5 21.55 10.74 -14.24
N SER A 6 20.35 10.52 -14.78
CA SER A 6 19.28 9.76 -14.08
C SER A 6 19.64 8.30 -13.78
N LYS A 7 20.64 7.73 -14.49
CA LYS A 7 21.16 6.37 -14.22
C LYS A 7 22.34 6.37 -13.25
N SER A 8 22.94 7.51 -12.93
CA SER A 8 24.02 7.58 -11.95
C SER A 8 23.50 7.43 -10.52
N LYS A 9 24.34 6.91 -9.60
CA LYS A 9 23.97 6.78 -8.18
C LYS A 9 23.56 8.11 -7.56
N VAL A 10 24.28 9.20 -7.90
CA VAL A 10 23.99 10.55 -7.43
C VAL A 10 22.65 11.04 -7.99
N GLY A 11 22.44 10.91 -9.30
CA GLY A 11 21.20 11.32 -9.95
C GLY A 11 19.98 10.58 -9.39
N GLN A 12 20.07 9.26 -9.17
CA GLN A 12 19.01 8.48 -8.54
C GLN A 12 18.72 8.96 -7.11
N THR A 13 19.76 9.32 -6.34
CA THR A 13 19.54 9.83 -4.98
C THR A 13 18.85 11.18 -4.98
N ILE A 14 19.26 12.09 -5.85
CA ILE A 14 18.60 13.41 -6.00
C ILE A 14 17.13 13.24 -6.41
N ILE A 15 16.83 12.36 -7.38
CA ILE A 15 15.46 12.09 -7.81
C ILE A 15 14.64 11.48 -6.65
N ALA A 16 15.22 10.55 -5.89
CA ALA A 16 14.54 9.95 -4.72
C ALA A 16 14.24 10.99 -3.64
N VAL A 17 15.16 11.92 -3.37
CA VAL A 17 14.93 13.06 -2.44
C VAL A 17 13.77 13.93 -2.94
N LEU A 18 13.76 14.27 -4.21
CA LEU A 18 12.68 15.07 -4.81
C LEU A 18 11.34 14.35 -4.73
N ILE A 19 11.28 13.05 -5.03
CA ILE A 19 10.06 12.24 -4.89
C ILE A 19 9.58 12.25 -3.44
N ALA A 20 10.46 11.95 -2.47
CA ALA A 20 10.11 11.93 -1.05
C ALA A 20 9.63 13.32 -0.57
N PHE A 21 10.30 14.38 -1.00
CA PHE A 21 9.91 15.75 -0.69
C PHE A 21 8.52 16.10 -1.25
N VAL A 22 8.27 15.77 -2.52
CA VAL A 22 6.95 16.00 -3.17
C VAL A 22 5.85 15.23 -2.46
N ILE A 23 6.05 13.93 -2.19
CA ILE A 23 5.07 13.09 -1.46
C ILE A 23 4.79 13.69 -0.08
N LYS A 24 5.82 14.03 0.68
CA LYS A 24 5.69 14.58 2.03
C LYS A 24 4.96 15.93 2.03
N THR A 25 5.38 16.85 1.14
CA THR A 25 4.78 18.18 1.03
C THR A 25 3.32 18.07 0.60
N LEU A 26 3.06 17.33 -0.48
CA LEU A 26 1.71 17.11 -0.98
C LEU A 26 0.79 16.53 0.10
N SER A 27 1.22 15.45 0.75
CA SER A 27 0.43 14.80 1.80
C SER A 27 0.11 15.72 2.98
N ASN A 28 1.01 16.67 3.30
CA ASN A 28 0.83 17.62 4.40
C ASN A 28 -0.06 18.81 4.02
N THR A 29 -0.26 19.12 2.73
CA THR A 29 -1.20 20.16 2.31
C THR A 29 -2.65 19.73 2.39
N ILE A 30 -2.91 18.42 2.51
CA ILE A 30 -4.26 17.85 2.50
C ILE A 30 -4.82 17.82 3.93
N ARG A 31 -6.07 18.26 4.09
CA ARG A 31 -6.78 18.20 5.37
C ARG A 31 -7.42 16.83 5.55
N TRP A 32 -6.66 15.93 6.18
CA TRP A 32 -7.09 14.55 6.38
C TRP A 32 -8.05 14.39 7.54
N LYS A 33 -9.10 13.58 7.32
CA LYS A 33 -10.02 13.05 8.34
C LYS A 33 -10.00 11.52 8.27
N THR A 34 -10.38 10.85 9.33
CA THR A 34 -10.62 9.40 9.32
C THR A 34 -12.14 9.19 9.35
N PHE A 35 -12.63 8.43 8.38
CA PHE A 35 -14.03 7.97 8.37
C PHE A 35 -14.11 6.74 9.26
N ASP A 36 -14.88 6.79 10.32
CA ASP A 36 -14.94 5.77 11.36
C ASP A 36 -13.56 5.39 11.95
N HIS A 37 -13.38 5.67 13.23
CA HIS A 37 -12.10 5.41 13.89
C HIS A 37 -11.96 3.98 14.44
N LYS A 38 -13.02 3.15 14.43
CA LYS A 38 -13.05 1.83 15.05
C LYS A 38 -11.87 0.97 14.59
N TYR A 39 -11.82 0.64 13.31
CA TYR A 39 -10.80 -0.25 12.76
C TYR A 39 -9.40 0.36 12.72
N LYS A 40 -9.31 1.70 12.64
CA LYS A 40 -8.02 2.40 12.80
C LYS A 40 -7.46 2.19 14.20
N LEU A 41 -8.28 2.37 15.23
CA LEU A 41 -7.85 2.19 16.63
C LEU A 41 -7.52 0.71 16.89
N GLU A 42 -8.31 -0.21 16.36
CA GLU A 42 -8.01 -1.64 16.44
C GLU A 42 -6.64 -1.94 15.82
N ALA A 43 -6.39 -1.51 14.58
CA ALA A 43 -5.12 -1.74 13.87
C ALA A 43 -3.91 -1.13 14.61
N LEU A 44 -4.07 0.07 15.16
CA LEU A 44 -2.98 0.75 15.86
C LEU A 44 -2.74 0.20 17.27
N ASN A 45 -3.72 -0.47 17.88
CA ASN A 45 -3.61 -1.10 19.18
C ASN A 45 -3.28 -2.60 19.11
N GLU A 46 -3.20 -3.20 17.91
CA GLU A 46 -2.74 -4.58 17.78
C GLU A 46 -1.35 -4.74 18.41
N PRO A 47 -1.18 -5.73 19.31
CA PRO A 47 0.11 -6.00 19.94
C PRO A 47 1.11 -6.61 18.94
N GLU A 48 0.61 -7.35 17.97
CA GLU A 48 1.39 -7.99 16.92
C GLU A 48 1.48 -7.08 15.68
N PRO A 49 2.49 -7.27 14.81
CA PRO A 49 2.51 -6.63 13.50
C PRO A 49 1.26 -6.94 12.69
N ILE A 50 0.88 -6.04 11.82
CA ILE A 50 -0.26 -6.22 10.92
C ILE A 50 0.15 -6.13 9.46
N ILE A 51 -0.72 -6.58 8.56
CA ILE A 51 -0.61 -6.30 7.14
C ILE A 51 -1.62 -5.19 6.81
N VAL A 52 -1.14 -4.08 6.25
CA VAL A 52 -2.00 -3.06 5.64
C VAL A 52 -2.04 -3.29 4.13
N VAL A 53 -3.25 -3.38 3.58
CA VAL A 53 -3.45 -3.67 2.16
C VAL A 53 -4.27 -2.55 1.53
N PHE A 54 -3.85 -2.10 0.35
CA PHE A 54 -4.51 -1.03 -0.40
C PHE A 54 -4.23 -1.18 -1.89
N TRP A 55 -5.12 -0.68 -2.75
CA TRP A 55 -4.93 -0.75 -4.19
C TRP A 55 -3.72 0.08 -4.65
N HIS A 56 -3.01 -0.39 -5.66
CA HIS A 56 -1.83 0.29 -6.22
C HIS A 56 -2.19 1.70 -6.72
N GLU A 57 -3.38 1.90 -7.26
CA GLU A 57 -3.88 3.23 -7.65
C GLU A 57 -3.89 4.26 -6.52
N ARG A 58 -3.87 3.83 -5.25
CA ARG A 58 -3.93 4.67 -4.04
C ARG A 58 -2.58 4.85 -3.34
N ILE A 59 -1.47 4.45 -3.97
CA ILE A 59 -0.15 4.43 -3.30
C ILE A 59 0.40 5.82 -2.96
N ALA A 60 0.00 6.87 -3.70
CA ALA A 60 0.68 8.17 -3.71
C ALA A 60 0.89 8.83 -2.33
N VAL A 61 -0.06 8.69 -1.41
CA VAL A 61 -0.01 9.34 -0.09
C VAL A 61 -0.09 8.36 1.09
N MET A 62 0.05 7.06 0.82
CA MET A 62 -0.05 6.02 1.86
C MET A 62 0.97 6.19 2.98
N SER A 63 2.11 6.83 2.72
CA SER A 63 3.09 7.16 3.75
C SER A 63 2.57 8.09 4.85
N LYS A 64 1.47 8.81 4.62
CA LYS A 64 0.89 9.75 5.58
C LYS A 64 0.00 9.07 6.63
N ILE A 65 -0.59 7.92 6.31
CA ILE A 65 -1.54 7.26 7.21
C ILE A 65 -0.84 6.47 8.32
N TRP A 66 0.39 6.00 8.06
CA TRP A 66 1.11 5.14 9.00
C TRP A 66 1.92 5.96 10.01
N PRO A 67 1.81 5.66 11.31
CA PRO A 67 2.60 6.34 12.33
C PRO A 67 4.08 5.96 12.21
N LEU A 68 4.97 6.97 12.25
CA LEU A 68 6.40 6.77 12.02
C LEU A 68 7.13 6.08 13.19
N ASP A 69 6.51 6.02 14.35
CA ASP A 69 7.01 5.28 15.53
C ASP A 69 6.75 3.77 15.43
N LYS A 70 5.90 3.33 14.50
CA LYS A 70 5.67 1.91 14.22
C LYS A 70 6.41 1.49 12.94
N PRO A 71 7.28 0.47 12.98
CA PRO A 71 8.01 0.05 11.79
C PRO A 71 7.08 -0.58 10.76
N LEU A 72 7.20 -0.16 9.50
CA LEU A 72 6.48 -0.71 8.35
C LEU A 72 7.45 -1.05 7.22
N ALA A 73 7.31 -2.23 6.63
CA ALA A 73 8.05 -2.67 5.45
C ALA A 73 7.12 -2.85 4.25
N MET A 74 7.56 -2.36 3.09
CA MET A 74 6.82 -2.50 1.83
C MET A 74 7.56 -3.39 0.84
N LEU A 75 6.83 -4.20 0.09
CA LEU A 75 7.38 -5.00 -1.00
C LEU A 75 7.72 -4.09 -2.19
N GLN A 76 8.95 -4.19 -2.69
CA GLN A 76 9.44 -3.40 -3.81
C GLN A 76 10.04 -4.29 -4.91
N SER A 77 9.82 -3.88 -6.17
CA SER A 77 10.44 -4.54 -7.30
C SER A 77 11.96 -4.27 -7.35
N PRO A 78 12.79 -5.27 -7.66
CA PRO A 78 14.25 -5.09 -7.80
C PRO A 78 14.66 -4.33 -9.08
N HIS A 79 13.72 -4.01 -9.98
CA HIS A 79 14.02 -3.22 -11.18
C HIS A 79 14.39 -1.76 -10.84
N SER A 80 15.01 -1.05 -11.77
CA SER A 80 15.53 0.32 -11.58
C SER A 80 14.51 1.30 -10.99
N ASP A 81 13.28 1.26 -11.47
CA ASP A 81 12.21 2.13 -10.99
C ASP A 81 11.78 1.78 -9.56
N GLY A 82 11.70 0.48 -9.25
CA GLY A 82 11.44 -0.01 -7.89
C GLY A 82 12.57 0.37 -6.92
N GLN A 83 13.83 0.35 -7.38
CA GLN A 83 14.96 0.81 -6.56
C GLN A 83 14.90 2.30 -6.26
N LEU A 84 14.46 3.12 -7.23
CA LEU A 84 14.29 4.55 -7.04
C LEU A 84 13.17 4.84 -6.02
N ILE A 85 12.03 4.18 -6.17
CA ILE A 85 10.90 4.31 -5.23
C ILE A 85 11.29 3.81 -3.84
N ALA A 86 12.01 2.69 -3.74
CA ALA A 86 12.50 2.17 -2.46
C ALA A 86 13.38 3.19 -1.72
N LYS A 87 14.28 3.88 -2.43
CA LYS A 87 15.08 4.97 -1.83
C LYS A 87 14.19 6.10 -1.30
N ALA A 88 13.18 6.52 -2.06
CA ALA A 88 12.26 7.57 -1.63
C ALA A 88 11.43 7.15 -0.41
N ILE A 89 10.92 5.91 -0.39
CA ILE A 89 10.16 5.34 0.71
C ILE A 89 11.01 5.21 1.98
N ASN A 90 12.28 4.80 1.85
CA ASN A 90 13.20 4.73 2.98
C ASN A 90 13.48 6.11 3.58
N MET A 91 13.55 7.16 2.77
CA MET A 91 13.68 8.56 3.23
C MET A 91 12.42 9.05 3.96
N LEU A 92 11.27 8.45 3.70
CA LEU A 92 10.01 8.71 4.41
C LEU A 92 9.88 7.88 5.71
N GLY A 93 10.90 7.09 6.09
CA GLY A 93 10.93 6.32 7.34
C GLY A 93 10.45 4.87 7.21
N PHE A 94 10.14 4.39 6.00
CA PHE A 94 9.68 3.01 5.78
C PHE A 94 10.81 2.08 5.36
N GLN A 95 10.66 0.80 5.67
CA GLN A 95 11.57 -0.24 5.24
C GLN A 95 11.12 -0.85 3.91
N THR A 96 12.05 -1.49 3.20
CA THR A 96 11.74 -2.16 1.93
C THR A 96 12.17 -3.62 1.98
N VAL A 97 11.37 -4.48 1.32
CA VAL A 97 11.68 -5.88 1.06
C VAL A 97 11.70 -6.07 -0.45
N TRP A 98 12.74 -6.71 -0.97
CA TRP A 98 12.88 -6.97 -2.40
C TRP A 98 12.15 -8.22 -2.81
N GLY A 99 11.28 -8.10 -3.82
CA GLY A 99 10.56 -9.21 -4.41
C GLY A 99 9.83 -8.78 -5.69
N SER A 100 9.47 -9.74 -6.52
CA SER A 100 8.64 -9.50 -7.69
C SER A 100 7.67 -10.66 -7.89
N THR A 101 6.52 -10.37 -8.48
CA THR A 101 5.45 -11.35 -8.73
C THR A 101 5.85 -12.50 -9.67
N ASN A 102 6.95 -12.38 -10.44
CA ASN A 102 7.28 -13.37 -11.49
C ASN A 102 8.52 -14.22 -11.22
N ARG A 103 9.66 -13.65 -10.84
CA ARG A 103 10.92 -14.42 -10.71
C ARG A 103 11.35 -14.70 -9.29
N ASN A 104 10.80 -13.97 -8.30
CA ASN A 104 11.16 -14.12 -6.90
C ASN A 104 9.98 -13.80 -5.98
N ALA A 105 8.78 -14.22 -6.35
CA ALA A 105 7.58 -14.04 -5.51
C ALA A 105 7.75 -14.72 -4.15
N ALA A 106 8.26 -15.96 -4.15
CA ALA A 106 8.56 -16.71 -2.94
C ALA A 106 9.58 -15.98 -2.05
N GLY A 107 10.65 -15.44 -2.63
CA GLY A 107 11.66 -14.67 -1.90
C GLY A 107 11.11 -13.40 -1.26
N GLY A 108 10.22 -12.71 -1.97
CA GLY A 108 9.50 -11.54 -1.45
C GLY A 108 8.62 -11.90 -0.26
N ILE A 109 7.79 -12.94 -0.39
CA ILE A 109 6.93 -13.45 0.69
C ILE A 109 7.76 -13.85 1.92
N ILE A 110 8.83 -14.62 1.74
CA ILE A 110 9.75 -15.02 2.83
C ILE A 110 10.36 -13.78 3.49
N GLY A 111 10.76 -12.79 2.72
CA GLY A 111 11.30 -11.53 3.22
C GLY A 111 10.29 -10.77 4.09
N LEU A 112 9.03 -10.68 3.67
CA LEU A 112 7.94 -10.07 4.43
C LEU A 112 7.67 -10.83 5.73
N ILE A 113 7.59 -12.16 5.69
CA ILE A 113 7.41 -13.00 6.90
C ILE A 113 8.55 -12.80 7.89
N LYS A 114 9.81 -12.72 7.42
CA LYS A 114 10.96 -12.44 8.29
C LYS A 114 10.86 -11.05 8.93
N LYS A 115 10.30 -10.06 8.25
CA LYS A 115 10.05 -8.73 8.81
C LYS A 115 8.93 -8.78 9.86
N ALA A 116 7.81 -9.43 9.57
CA ALA A 116 6.71 -9.60 10.51
C ALA A 116 7.18 -10.26 11.82
N LYS A 117 7.96 -11.36 11.73
CA LYS A 117 8.55 -12.04 12.90
C LYS A 117 9.51 -11.16 13.73
N LYS A 118 9.95 -10.01 13.21
CA LYS A 118 10.77 -9.02 13.91
C LYS A 118 9.97 -7.82 14.43
N GLY A 119 8.65 -7.91 14.49
CA GLY A 119 7.79 -6.83 14.96
C GLY A 119 7.56 -5.72 13.93
N VAL A 120 7.80 -5.98 12.64
CA VAL A 120 7.63 -4.98 11.57
C VAL A 120 6.32 -5.26 10.83
N SER A 121 5.40 -4.30 10.81
CA SER A 121 4.17 -4.37 10.00
C SER A 121 4.48 -4.32 8.51
N ILE A 122 3.54 -4.79 7.69
CA ILE A 122 3.75 -5.02 6.26
C ILE A 122 2.75 -4.19 5.45
N GLY A 123 3.23 -3.48 4.43
CA GLY A 123 2.39 -2.81 3.43
C GLY A 123 2.43 -3.58 2.10
N ILE A 124 1.26 -3.93 1.55
CA ILE A 124 1.14 -4.68 0.30
C ILE A 124 0.08 -4.04 -0.61
N THR A 125 0.43 -3.86 -1.88
CA THR A 125 -0.52 -3.62 -2.97
C THR A 125 -0.83 -4.95 -3.64
N PRO A 126 -2.04 -5.53 -3.47
CA PRO A 126 -2.33 -6.90 -3.87
C PRO A 126 -2.43 -7.10 -5.38
N ASP A 127 -2.74 -6.05 -6.13
CA ASP A 127 -2.75 -6.00 -7.59
C ASP A 127 -1.33 -5.85 -8.19
N GLY A 128 -0.33 -5.56 -7.35
CA GLY A 128 1.07 -5.47 -7.75
C GLY A 128 1.36 -4.39 -8.81
N PRO A 129 2.63 -4.23 -9.22
CA PRO A 129 3.04 -3.13 -10.13
C PRO A 129 2.71 -3.37 -11.61
N ARG A 130 2.12 -4.50 -11.96
CA ARG A 130 1.77 -4.87 -13.35
C ARG A 130 0.30 -5.13 -13.55
N GLY A 131 -0.50 -5.14 -12.46
CA GLY A 131 -1.90 -5.46 -12.50
C GLY A 131 -2.23 -6.92 -12.85
N PRO A 132 -3.47 -7.18 -13.22
CA PRO A 132 -4.52 -6.21 -13.56
C PRO A 132 -4.97 -5.38 -12.35
N ALA A 133 -5.37 -4.12 -12.60
CA ALA A 133 -5.80 -3.21 -11.55
C ALA A 133 -7.05 -3.74 -10.83
N LEU A 134 -7.08 -3.57 -9.49
CA LEU A 134 -8.20 -3.96 -8.64
C LEU A 134 -8.49 -5.48 -8.65
N VAL A 135 -7.47 -6.30 -8.93
CA VAL A 135 -7.54 -7.76 -8.81
C VAL A 135 -6.55 -8.20 -7.75
N CYS A 136 -7.07 -8.86 -6.71
CA CYS A 136 -6.28 -9.26 -5.57
C CYS A 136 -5.51 -10.55 -5.83
N SER A 137 -4.19 -10.53 -5.65
CA SER A 137 -3.38 -11.74 -5.64
C SER A 137 -3.44 -12.43 -4.27
N GLN A 138 -3.11 -13.72 -4.22
CA GLN A 138 -3.08 -14.50 -2.98
C GLN A 138 -1.92 -14.11 -2.02
N GLY A 139 -1.03 -13.21 -2.45
CA GLY A 139 0.16 -12.82 -1.68
C GLY A 139 -0.13 -12.36 -0.25
N PRO A 140 -1.01 -11.37 -0.03
CA PRO A 140 -1.34 -10.89 1.32
C PRO A 140 -1.88 -12.00 2.23
N VAL A 141 -2.80 -12.83 1.72
CA VAL A 141 -3.40 -13.95 2.47
C VAL A 141 -2.36 -15.02 2.82
N ALA A 142 -1.44 -15.32 1.89
CA ALA A 142 -0.34 -16.25 2.14
C ALA A 142 0.62 -15.72 3.22
N VAL A 143 0.97 -14.42 3.19
CA VAL A 143 1.81 -13.79 4.23
C VAL A 143 1.09 -13.84 5.58
N ALA A 144 -0.19 -13.48 5.63
CA ALA A 144 -0.99 -13.50 6.86
C ALA A 144 -1.04 -14.90 7.49
N LYS A 145 -1.34 -15.92 6.69
CA LYS A 145 -1.34 -17.32 7.12
C LYS A 145 -0.01 -17.74 7.74
N LEU A 146 1.09 -17.46 7.04
CA LEU A 146 2.43 -17.93 7.43
C LEU A 146 3.05 -17.11 8.57
N ALA A 147 2.67 -15.84 8.70
CA ALA A 147 3.11 -14.97 9.78
C ALA A 147 2.18 -15.01 11.00
N GLY A 148 0.92 -15.42 10.83
CA GLY A 148 -0.09 -15.45 11.90
C GLY A 148 -0.56 -14.06 12.31
N ILE A 149 -0.66 -13.12 11.36
CA ILE A 149 -1.01 -11.71 11.59
C ILE A 149 -2.24 -11.29 10.78
N LYS A 150 -2.98 -10.30 11.27
CA LYS A 150 -4.21 -9.78 10.65
C LYS A 150 -3.93 -8.92 9.42
N ILE A 151 -4.88 -8.88 8.49
CA ILE A 151 -4.87 -8.00 7.32
C ILE A 151 -5.89 -6.88 7.53
N PHE A 152 -5.47 -5.63 7.40
CA PHE A 152 -6.35 -4.47 7.44
C PHE A 152 -6.41 -3.83 6.05
N PRO A 153 -7.56 -3.85 5.37
CA PRO A 153 -7.77 -3.11 4.14
C PRO A 153 -7.85 -1.62 4.44
N ILE A 154 -7.19 -0.81 3.62
CA ILE A 154 -7.18 0.65 3.76
C ILE A 154 -7.47 1.29 2.41
N ALA A 155 -8.27 2.34 2.44
CA ALA A 155 -8.53 3.19 1.29
C ALA A 155 -8.44 4.67 1.66
N TRP A 156 -8.31 5.51 0.66
CA TRP A 156 -8.44 6.95 0.81
C TRP A 156 -9.07 7.56 -0.45
N SER A 157 -9.67 8.74 -0.25
CA SER A 157 -10.05 9.62 -1.36
C SER A 157 -9.84 11.09 -0.96
N THR A 158 -9.90 11.98 -1.93
CA THR A 158 -9.81 13.42 -1.68
C THR A 158 -10.85 14.16 -2.50
N SER A 159 -11.24 15.36 -2.05
CA SER A 159 -12.23 16.20 -2.76
C SER A 159 -11.80 16.58 -4.18
N SER A 160 -10.48 16.53 -4.47
CA SER A 160 -9.92 16.79 -5.80
C SER A 160 -8.60 16.06 -6.01
N PHE A 161 -8.45 15.42 -7.17
CA PHE A 161 -7.25 14.68 -7.54
C PHE A 161 -6.99 14.75 -9.04
N TRP A 162 -5.76 14.40 -9.44
CA TRP A 162 -5.42 14.05 -10.82
C TRP A 162 -5.47 12.54 -10.97
N ARG A 163 -6.07 12.05 -12.05
CA ARG A 163 -6.02 10.63 -12.43
C ARG A 163 -5.00 10.46 -13.53
N LEU A 164 -3.98 9.66 -13.29
CA LEU A 164 -2.91 9.41 -14.25
C LEU A 164 -3.40 8.47 -15.37
N LYS A 165 -2.75 8.54 -16.54
CA LYS A 165 -3.04 7.67 -17.69
C LYS A 165 -2.09 6.44 -17.71
N ASN A 166 -1.85 5.86 -16.55
CA ASN A 166 -1.08 4.63 -16.41
C ASN A 166 -2.01 3.40 -16.27
N TRP A 167 -1.42 2.20 -16.16
CA TRP A 167 -2.17 0.94 -16.16
C TRP A 167 -3.21 0.84 -15.01
N ASP A 168 -2.90 1.40 -13.83
CA ASP A 168 -3.76 1.37 -12.64
C ASP A 168 -4.60 2.65 -12.49
N LYS A 169 -4.45 3.63 -13.38
CA LYS A 169 -5.11 4.94 -13.31
C LYS A 169 -4.87 5.61 -11.94
N SER A 170 -3.62 5.55 -11.43
CA SER A 170 -3.22 6.09 -10.12
C SER A 170 -3.78 7.47 -9.83
N LEU A 171 -4.22 7.67 -8.59
CA LEU A 171 -4.71 8.95 -8.10
C LEU A 171 -3.58 9.73 -7.43
N VAL A 172 -3.47 11.00 -7.78
CA VAL A 172 -2.59 11.95 -7.12
C VAL A 172 -3.48 13.07 -6.58
N PRO A 173 -3.59 13.25 -5.24
CA PRO A 173 -4.44 14.29 -4.69
C PRO A 173 -3.93 15.68 -5.09
N LYS A 174 -4.84 16.63 -5.29
CA LYS A 174 -4.46 18.02 -5.50
C LYS A 174 -4.10 18.69 -4.17
N PRO A 175 -3.11 19.59 -4.15
CA PRO A 175 -2.76 20.35 -2.95
C PRO A 175 -3.99 21.05 -2.34
N PHE A 176 -4.01 21.17 -1.02
CA PHE A 176 -5.04 21.85 -0.24
C PHE A 176 -6.45 21.24 -0.32
N SER A 177 -6.61 20.05 -0.90
CA SER A 177 -7.87 19.32 -0.90
C SER A 177 -8.21 18.78 0.50
N GLU A 178 -9.47 18.40 0.70
CA GLU A 178 -9.87 17.60 1.84
C GLU A 178 -9.64 16.12 1.52
N GLY A 179 -9.22 15.35 2.50
CA GLY A 179 -8.96 13.93 2.34
C GLY A 179 -9.65 13.09 3.42
N VAL A 180 -10.06 11.89 3.05
CA VAL A 180 -10.61 10.92 3.98
C VAL A 180 -9.83 9.61 3.92
N TRP A 181 -9.49 9.07 5.10
CA TRP A 181 -8.98 7.72 5.29
C TRP A 181 -10.10 6.80 5.74
N VAL A 182 -10.18 5.63 5.13
CA VAL A 182 -11.11 4.57 5.51
C VAL A 182 -10.29 3.34 5.86
N TRP A 183 -10.42 2.89 7.10
CA TRP A 183 -9.86 1.62 7.56
C TRP A 183 -10.98 0.59 7.56
N GLY A 184 -10.71 -0.58 7.00
CA GLY A 184 -11.68 -1.66 6.94
C GLY A 184 -11.51 -2.68 8.04
N GLU A 185 -12.54 -3.51 8.17
CA GLU A 185 -12.57 -4.63 9.09
C GLU A 185 -11.39 -5.58 8.83
N PRO A 186 -10.69 -6.02 9.89
CA PRO A 186 -9.56 -6.93 9.72
C PRO A 186 -10.01 -8.29 9.21
N LEU A 187 -9.21 -8.85 8.29
CA LEU A 187 -9.34 -10.21 7.84
C LEU A 187 -8.34 -11.10 8.60
N GLU A 188 -8.84 -12.13 9.24
CA GLU A 188 -8.02 -13.13 9.90
C GLU A 188 -7.86 -14.38 9.02
N VAL A 189 -6.65 -14.92 8.95
CA VAL A 189 -6.34 -16.10 8.14
C VAL A 189 -5.96 -17.26 9.07
N PRO A 190 -6.76 -18.33 9.13
CA PRO A 190 -6.43 -19.49 9.95
C PRO A 190 -5.11 -20.13 9.53
N LYS A 191 -4.29 -20.56 10.49
CA LYS A 191 -3.00 -21.23 10.24
C LYS A 191 -3.15 -22.51 9.43
N ASN A 192 -4.27 -23.22 9.59
CA ASN A 192 -4.61 -24.46 8.90
C ASN A 192 -5.48 -24.22 7.65
N ALA A 193 -5.65 -22.97 7.18
CA ALA A 193 -6.43 -22.67 5.98
C ALA A 193 -6.01 -23.55 4.80
N SER A 194 -6.95 -24.16 4.10
CA SER A 194 -6.73 -24.98 2.90
C SER A 194 -6.37 -24.10 1.68
N LYS A 195 -6.14 -24.69 0.53
CA LYS A 195 -5.96 -23.94 -0.73
C LYS A 195 -7.26 -23.25 -1.13
N GLU A 196 -8.37 -23.90 -0.93
CA GLU A 196 -9.72 -23.39 -1.19
C GLU A 196 -10.04 -22.19 -0.28
N ASP A 197 -9.65 -22.27 1.01
CA ASP A 197 -9.76 -21.13 1.93
C ASP A 197 -8.92 -19.93 1.48
N ILE A 198 -7.69 -20.16 1.01
CA ILE A 198 -6.84 -19.06 0.49
C ILE A 198 -7.51 -18.36 -0.70
N ILE A 199 -8.13 -19.11 -1.61
CA ILE A 199 -8.86 -18.54 -2.76
C ILE A 199 -10.05 -17.72 -2.26
N ARG A 200 -10.88 -18.29 -1.37
CA ARG A 200 -12.07 -17.62 -0.79
C ARG A 200 -11.68 -16.35 -0.04
N LEU A 201 -10.68 -16.42 0.84
CA LEU A 201 -10.20 -15.27 1.62
C LEU A 201 -9.56 -14.20 0.74
N THR A 202 -8.95 -14.56 -0.39
CA THR A 202 -8.44 -13.61 -1.38
C THR A 202 -9.58 -12.83 -2.03
N GLN A 203 -10.67 -13.52 -2.39
CA GLN A 203 -11.85 -12.87 -2.94
C GLN A 203 -12.56 -11.99 -1.90
N GLU A 204 -12.62 -12.42 -0.65
CA GLU A 204 -13.16 -11.64 0.47
C GLU A 204 -12.35 -10.36 0.69
N LEU A 205 -11.01 -10.44 0.65
CA LEU A 205 -10.13 -9.29 0.73
C LEU A 205 -10.33 -8.31 -0.45
N GLU A 206 -10.48 -8.83 -1.68
CA GLU A 206 -10.77 -8.03 -2.87
C GLU A 206 -12.08 -7.27 -2.73
N ASN A 207 -13.14 -7.96 -2.31
CA ASN A 207 -14.45 -7.37 -2.08
C ASN A 207 -14.39 -6.28 -1.00
N SER A 208 -13.68 -6.54 0.08
CA SER A 208 -13.46 -5.60 1.18
C SER A 208 -12.72 -4.34 0.71
N LEU A 209 -11.61 -4.49 -0.03
CA LEU A 209 -10.86 -3.36 -0.59
C LEU A 209 -11.72 -2.53 -1.54
N ASN A 210 -12.51 -3.16 -2.41
CA ASN A 210 -13.43 -2.47 -3.32
C ASN A 210 -14.52 -1.73 -2.57
N PHE A 211 -15.09 -2.35 -1.52
CA PHE A 211 -16.09 -1.72 -0.65
C PHE A 211 -15.53 -0.44 0.01
N TYR A 212 -14.40 -0.53 0.70
CA TYR A 212 -13.83 0.63 1.42
C TYR A 212 -13.30 1.70 0.46
N THR A 213 -12.79 1.32 -0.71
CA THR A 213 -12.42 2.27 -1.77
C THR A 213 -13.65 3.04 -2.25
N THR A 214 -14.76 2.32 -2.47
CA THR A 214 -16.04 2.95 -2.86
C THR A 214 -16.59 3.87 -1.75
N GLN A 215 -16.48 3.48 -0.48
CA GLN A 215 -16.87 4.34 0.65
C GLN A 215 -16.05 5.65 0.68
N ALA A 216 -14.72 5.55 0.49
CA ALA A 216 -13.86 6.72 0.42
C ALA A 216 -14.23 7.65 -0.75
N ASP A 217 -14.52 7.10 -1.92
CA ASP A 217 -14.90 7.88 -3.10
C ASP A 217 -16.28 8.52 -2.95
N LYS A 218 -17.25 7.79 -2.40
CA LYS A 218 -18.61 8.31 -2.12
C LYS A 218 -18.61 9.46 -1.13
N TYR A 219 -17.66 9.50 -0.19
CA TYR A 219 -17.55 10.58 0.79
C TYR A 219 -17.41 11.96 0.13
N PHE A 220 -16.82 12.03 -1.05
CA PHE A 220 -16.67 13.25 -1.86
C PHE A 220 -17.58 13.27 -3.10
N GLY A 221 -18.54 12.36 -3.21
CA GLY A 221 -19.44 12.29 -4.36
C GLY A 221 -18.78 11.76 -5.64
N HIS A 222 -17.60 11.16 -5.56
CA HIS A 222 -16.97 10.49 -6.70
C HIS A 222 -17.66 9.15 -6.91
N ILE A 223 -18.58 9.10 -7.87
CA ILE A 223 -19.21 7.85 -8.28
C ILE A 223 -18.24 7.17 -9.23
N LYS A 224 -17.68 6.01 -8.84
CA LYS A 224 -17.09 5.11 -9.84
C LYS A 224 -18.24 4.60 -10.70
N GLU A 225 -18.28 4.96 -11.97
CA GLU A 225 -18.95 4.13 -12.95
C GLU A 225 -18.24 2.76 -12.88
N ILE A 226 -18.96 1.77 -12.36
CA ILE A 226 -18.55 0.37 -12.45
C ILE A 226 -18.76 0.02 -13.91
N VAL A 227 -17.69 0.06 -14.70
CA VAL A 227 -17.64 -0.46 -16.07
C VAL A 227 -17.20 -1.91 -15.99
#